data_6bf8990ceed03eb1878baf8615c49562
#
_entry.id   6bf8990ceed03eb1878baf8615c49562
#
_cell.length_a   1.000
_cell.length_b   1.000
_cell.length_c   1.000
_cell.angle_alpha   90.00
_cell.angle_beta   90.00
_cell.angle_gamma   90.00
#
_symmetry.space_group_name_H-M   'P 1'
#
loop_
_entity.id
_entity.type
_entity.pdbx_description
1 polymer ?
#
loop_
_entity_poly.entity_id
_entity_poly.type
_entity_poly.pdbx_seq_one_letter_code
_entity_poly.pdbx_strand_id
1 'polypeptide(L)'
;KSSTFATINPLKLFELLIFSPPSNMLPTVALIYDFDGTLAPGNMQEFGLLQAIGYTNPNDFWNLCDQIAKTNDAGGIAVVMYAIQAEAQRAGIRCTRDMLRHFGKMVQFFPGVIDWFNKINAYATQIGIEVKHYINSSGVKEMVEGCAIAHEFEQIYACTYLYDSNGDACWPSVVVDYTKKTQFLFKINKGIREVSDRVRINEFVPSDQRPVPFERMIYFGDGETDVPCMRTIKANGGHSFAVYGNDKKRKLAQQLLSEGRVNFACAADYTEQGEMMVIVKRILDKIKADYTLSQ
;
A
#
# COMPACT_ATOMS: atom_id res chain seq x y z
N LYS A 1 60.19 35.06 -6.35
CA LYS A 1 58.88 34.90 -5.71
C LYS A 1 58.27 33.63 -6.27
N SER A 2 58.44 32.52 -5.54
CA SER A 2 57.83 31.23 -5.92
C SER A 2 56.46 31.12 -5.25
N SER A 3 55.42 30.96 -6.03
CA SER A 3 54.05 30.65 -5.55
C SER A 3 53.94 29.13 -5.41
N THR A 4 53.84 28.65 -4.19
CA THR A 4 53.50 27.28 -3.83
C THR A 4 52.02 27.06 -4.07
N PHE A 5 51.63 26.35 -5.11
CA PHE A 5 50.27 25.81 -5.25
C PHE A 5 50.15 24.57 -4.34
N ALA A 6 49.29 24.65 -3.36
CA ALA A 6 48.93 23.52 -2.53
C ALA A 6 48.12 22.51 -3.39
N THR A 7 48.74 21.38 -3.69
CA THR A 7 48.12 20.25 -4.35
C THR A 7 47.13 19.59 -3.37
N ILE A 8 45.84 19.75 -3.63
CA ILE A 8 44.78 19.03 -2.89
C ILE A 8 44.87 17.55 -3.27
N ASN A 9 45.02 16.68 -2.26
CA ASN A 9 45.09 15.24 -2.43
C ASN A 9 43.83 14.71 -3.16
N PRO A 10 43.96 14.07 -4.33
CA PRO A 10 42.83 13.54 -5.12
C PRO A 10 41.92 12.59 -4.34
N LEU A 11 42.46 11.83 -3.37
CA LEU A 11 41.68 10.95 -2.49
C LEU A 11 40.79 11.70 -1.55
N LYS A 12 41.20 12.88 -1.02
CA LYS A 12 40.34 13.75 -0.19
C LYS A 12 39.24 14.41 -1.00
N LEU A 13 39.49 14.73 -2.28
CA LEU A 13 38.46 15.27 -3.17
C LEU A 13 37.43 14.17 -3.54
N PHE A 14 37.86 12.93 -3.65
CA PHE A 14 37.02 11.78 -3.93
C PHE A 14 36.13 11.41 -2.71
N GLU A 15 36.67 11.48 -1.49
CA GLU A 15 35.90 11.30 -0.25
C GLU A 15 34.88 12.42 -0.02
N LEU A 16 35.20 13.67 -0.35
CA LEU A 16 34.27 14.80 -0.26
C LEU A 16 33.14 14.75 -1.31
N LEU A 17 33.37 14.11 -2.46
CA LEU A 17 32.34 13.93 -3.51
C LEU A 17 31.44 12.72 -3.27
N ILE A 18 31.90 11.72 -2.50
CA ILE A 18 31.13 10.50 -2.21
C ILE A 18 30.22 10.65 -0.98
N PHE A 19 30.55 11.54 -0.03
CA PHE A 19 29.85 11.67 1.26
C PHE A 19 29.08 12.95 1.48
N SER A 20 28.90 13.78 0.47
CA SER A 20 27.90 14.84 0.56
C SER A 20 26.57 14.28 0.04
N PRO A 21 25.56 14.09 0.88
CA PRO A 21 24.20 13.89 0.38
C PRO A 21 23.87 15.09 -0.53
N PRO A 22 23.22 14.87 -1.69
CA PRO A 22 22.84 15.99 -2.55
C PRO A 22 22.02 16.97 -1.73
N SER A 23 22.51 18.18 -1.56
CA SER A 23 22.05 19.22 -0.64
C SER A 23 20.65 19.80 -0.93
N ASN A 24 19.78 19.03 -1.63
CA ASN A 24 18.42 19.47 -1.99
C ASN A 24 17.39 18.34 -2.16
N MET A 25 17.61 17.12 -1.64
CA MET A 25 16.55 16.11 -1.69
C MET A 25 15.54 16.35 -0.57
N LEU A 26 14.26 16.52 -0.95
CA LEU A 26 13.16 16.61 -0.01
C LEU A 26 13.00 15.26 0.71
N PRO A 27 12.64 15.26 2.02
CA PRO A 27 12.34 14.01 2.70
C PRO A 27 11.14 13.34 2.07
N THR A 28 11.31 12.08 1.66
CA THR A 28 10.23 11.27 1.10
C THR A 28 9.43 10.62 2.23
N VAL A 29 8.10 10.77 2.17
CA VAL A 29 7.12 10.14 3.07
C VAL A 29 6.27 9.15 2.26
N ALA A 30 6.12 7.91 2.75
CA ALA A 30 5.24 6.93 2.14
C ALA A 30 3.89 6.89 2.84
N LEU A 31 2.82 7.11 2.08
CA LEU A 31 1.44 6.82 2.48
C LEU A 31 1.05 5.47 1.87
N ILE A 32 0.77 4.49 2.72
CA ILE A 32 0.57 3.09 2.34
C ILE A 32 -0.85 2.70 2.70
N TYR A 33 -1.63 2.26 1.71
CA TYR A 33 -3.06 1.97 1.88
C TYR A 33 -3.36 0.49 1.64
N ASP A 34 -4.16 -0.12 2.51
CA ASP A 34 -5.01 -1.20 2.07
C ASP A 34 -6.08 -0.65 1.10
N PHE A 35 -6.76 -1.53 0.36
CA PHE A 35 -7.71 -1.09 -0.67
C PHE A 35 -9.15 -1.33 -0.23
N ASP A 36 -9.53 -2.60 -0.04
CA ASP A 36 -10.88 -3.01 0.29
C ASP A 36 -11.25 -2.61 1.74
N GLY A 37 -12.35 -1.89 1.92
CA GLY A 37 -12.75 -1.35 3.23
C GLY A 37 -11.94 -0.12 3.68
N THR A 38 -10.86 0.23 2.98
CA THR A 38 -10.00 1.38 3.27
C THR A 38 -10.21 2.52 2.28
N LEU A 39 -9.97 2.32 0.98
CA LEU A 39 -10.22 3.30 -0.08
C LEU A 39 -11.59 3.10 -0.75
N ALA A 40 -12.03 1.84 -0.84
CA ALA A 40 -13.30 1.44 -1.42
C ALA A 40 -14.20 0.77 -0.36
N PRO A 41 -15.52 1.00 -0.36
CA PRO A 41 -16.44 0.29 0.53
C PRO A 41 -16.63 -1.16 0.07
N GLY A 42 -16.43 -2.13 0.98
CA GLY A 42 -16.53 -3.57 0.66
C GLY A 42 -15.34 -4.10 -0.13
N ASN A 43 -15.53 -5.24 -0.79
CA ASN A 43 -14.47 -5.90 -1.57
C ASN A 43 -14.59 -5.52 -3.05
N MET A 44 -13.47 -5.28 -3.71
CA MET A 44 -13.43 -4.83 -5.12
C MET A 44 -14.16 -5.77 -6.08
N GLN A 45 -14.21 -7.07 -5.80
CA GLN A 45 -14.88 -8.06 -6.62
C GLN A 45 -16.41 -7.87 -6.66
N GLU A 46 -16.98 -7.21 -5.65
CA GLU A 46 -18.43 -6.96 -5.53
C GLU A 46 -18.92 -5.88 -6.51
N PHE A 47 -18.00 -5.12 -7.12
CA PHE A 47 -18.31 -4.09 -8.11
C PHE A 47 -18.37 -4.67 -9.54
N GLY A 48 -19.26 -5.64 -9.76
CA GLY A 48 -19.58 -6.16 -11.07
C GLY A 48 -18.92 -7.50 -11.43
N LEU A 49 -17.73 -7.83 -10.91
CA LEU A 49 -17.05 -9.09 -11.20
C LEU A 49 -17.88 -10.29 -10.73
N LEU A 50 -18.34 -10.30 -9.47
CA LEU A 50 -19.13 -11.42 -8.94
C LEU A 50 -20.42 -11.63 -9.71
N GLN A 51 -21.13 -10.56 -10.10
CA GLN A 51 -22.33 -10.64 -10.91
C GLN A 51 -22.03 -11.25 -12.30
N ALA A 52 -20.91 -10.83 -12.92
CA ALA A 52 -20.52 -11.35 -14.23
C ALA A 52 -20.21 -12.85 -14.20
N ILE A 53 -19.60 -13.35 -13.12
CA ILE A 53 -19.30 -14.77 -12.94
C ILE A 53 -20.44 -15.57 -12.29
N GLY A 54 -21.65 -14.99 -12.20
CA GLY A 54 -22.88 -15.70 -11.83
C GLY A 54 -23.36 -15.53 -10.37
N TYR A 55 -22.73 -14.65 -9.58
CA TYR A 55 -23.10 -14.41 -8.17
C TYR A 55 -23.86 -13.10 -8.00
N THR A 56 -25.20 -13.16 -7.97
CA THR A 56 -26.05 -11.99 -7.69
C THR A 56 -26.00 -11.54 -6.22
N ASN A 57 -25.79 -12.51 -5.31
CA ASN A 57 -25.54 -12.24 -3.90
C ASN A 57 -24.05 -12.51 -3.60
N PRO A 58 -23.24 -11.50 -3.26
CA PRO A 58 -21.81 -11.69 -2.97
C PRO A 58 -21.53 -12.71 -1.87
N ASN A 59 -22.44 -12.85 -0.88
CA ASN A 59 -22.25 -13.79 0.21
C ASN A 59 -22.16 -15.25 -0.27
N ASP A 60 -22.82 -15.60 -1.36
CA ASP A 60 -22.77 -16.96 -1.89
C ASP A 60 -21.37 -17.31 -2.41
N PHE A 61 -20.68 -16.36 -3.04
CA PHE A 61 -19.29 -16.50 -3.44
C PHE A 61 -18.34 -16.60 -2.23
N TRP A 62 -18.52 -15.74 -1.24
CA TRP A 62 -17.68 -15.76 -0.02
C TRP A 62 -17.87 -17.05 0.78
N ASN A 63 -19.12 -17.55 0.90
CA ASN A 63 -19.41 -18.84 1.52
C ASN A 63 -18.77 -20.02 0.77
N LEU A 64 -18.77 -19.99 -0.58
CA LEU A 64 -18.05 -20.99 -1.38
C LEU A 64 -16.55 -20.96 -1.07
N CYS A 65 -15.92 -19.77 -1.05
CA CYS A 65 -14.51 -19.63 -0.71
C CYS A 65 -14.20 -20.17 0.69
N ASP A 66 -15.01 -19.84 1.69
CA ASP A 66 -14.86 -20.32 3.06
C ASP A 66 -15.00 -21.84 3.15
N GLN A 67 -15.95 -22.42 2.44
CA GLN A 67 -16.14 -23.88 2.40
C GLN A 67 -14.92 -24.58 1.76
N ILE A 68 -14.41 -24.07 0.64
CA ILE A 68 -13.22 -24.62 -0.02
C ILE A 68 -12.02 -24.53 0.91
N ALA A 69 -11.81 -23.37 1.55
CA ALA A 69 -10.70 -23.15 2.47
C ALA A 69 -10.75 -24.14 3.65
N LYS A 70 -11.91 -24.29 4.29
CA LYS A 70 -12.09 -25.22 5.43
C LYS A 70 -11.91 -26.69 5.04
N THR A 71 -12.47 -27.09 3.88
CA THR A 71 -12.39 -28.49 3.45
C THR A 71 -10.97 -28.93 3.12
N ASN A 72 -10.14 -28.00 2.62
CA ASN A 72 -8.79 -28.30 2.15
C ASN A 72 -7.68 -27.77 3.09
N ASP A 73 -8.03 -27.21 4.25
CA ASP A 73 -7.08 -26.50 5.13
C ASP A 73 -6.21 -25.51 4.37
N ALA A 74 -6.85 -24.67 3.53
CA ALA A 74 -6.20 -23.77 2.57
C ALA A 74 -6.29 -22.31 3.00
N GLY A 75 -5.31 -21.51 2.59
CA GLY A 75 -5.29 -20.06 2.83
C GLY A 75 -6.42 -19.33 2.08
N GLY A 76 -7.26 -18.58 2.80
CA GLY A 76 -8.48 -17.97 2.26
C GLY A 76 -8.22 -17.08 1.04
N ILE A 77 -7.18 -16.25 1.05
CA ILE A 77 -6.86 -15.36 -0.09
C ILE A 77 -6.47 -16.15 -1.35
N ALA A 78 -5.70 -17.23 -1.20
CA ALA A 78 -5.35 -18.10 -2.32
C ALA A 78 -6.60 -18.79 -2.89
N VAL A 79 -7.53 -19.19 -2.01
CA VAL A 79 -8.82 -19.78 -2.42
C VAL A 79 -9.69 -18.76 -3.14
N VAL A 80 -9.74 -17.50 -2.71
CA VAL A 80 -10.48 -16.44 -3.43
C VAL A 80 -9.94 -16.28 -4.86
N MET A 81 -8.62 -16.26 -5.04
CA MET A 81 -8.01 -16.18 -6.37
C MET A 81 -8.38 -17.41 -7.22
N TYR A 82 -8.27 -18.61 -6.65
CA TYR A 82 -8.69 -19.84 -7.33
C TYR A 82 -10.17 -19.78 -7.72
N ALA A 83 -11.05 -19.39 -6.82
CA ALA A 83 -12.49 -19.34 -7.07
C ALA A 83 -12.86 -18.32 -8.16
N ILE A 84 -12.24 -17.13 -8.19
CA ILE A 84 -12.44 -16.16 -9.28
C ILE A 84 -12.14 -16.80 -10.64
N GLN A 85 -11.01 -17.49 -10.77
CA GLN A 85 -10.61 -18.15 -12.01
C GLN A 85 -11.56 -19.29 -12.38
N ALA A 86 -11.89 -20.18 -11.44
CA ALA A 86 -12.73 -21.33 -11.66
C ALA A 86 -14.19 -20.94 -12.02
N GLU A 87 -14.73 -19.95 -11.30
CA GLU A 87 -16.10 -19.49 -11.55
C GLU A 87 -16.22 -18.68 -12.85
N ALA A 88 -15.19 -17.88 -13.20
CA ALA A 88 -15.13 -17.22 -14.50
C ALA A 88 -15.14 -18.27 -15.65
N GLN A 89 -14.34 -19.33 -15.53
CA GLN A 89 -14.33 -20.41 -16.50
C GLN A 89 -15.69 -21.12 -16.60
N ARG A 90 -16.36 -21.39 -15.45
CA ARG A 90 -17.71 -21.99 -15.41
C ARG A 90 -18.74 -21.08 -16.08
N ALA A 91 -18.62 -19.77 -15.93
CA ALA A 91 -19.48 -18.78 -16.58
C ALA A 91 -19.15 -18.56 -18.07
N GLY A 92 -18.14 -19.25 -18.62
CA GLY A 92 -17.68 -19.05 -19.99
C GLY A 92 -16.92 -17.74 -20.22
N ILE A 93 -16.41 -17.14 -19.15
CA ILE A 93 -15.67 -15.88 -19.17
C ILE A 93 -14.17 -16.17 -19.03
N ARG A 94 -13.37 -15.62 -19.93
CA ARG A 94 -11.92 -15.72 -19.84
C ARG A 94 -11.40 -14.80 -18.74
N CYS A 95 -10.70 -15.36 -17.75
CA CYS A 95 -10.07 -14.61 -16.68
C CYS A 95 -8.74 -14.02 -17.19
N THR A 96 -8.79 -12.84 -17.79
CA THR A 96 -7.63 -12.14 -18.36
C THR A 96 -7.33 -10.86 -17.59
N ARG A 97 -6.11 -10.29 -17.78
CA ARG A 97 -5.76 -8.97 -17.24
C ARG A 97 -6.77 -7.90 -17.59
N ASP A 98 -7.16 -7.87 -18.86
CA ASP A 98 -8.09 -6.85 -19.37
C ASP A 98 -9.48 -7.00 -18.78
N MET A 99 -9.94 -8.24 -18.59
CA MET A 99 -11.21 -8.51 -17.90
C MET A 99 -11.17 -8.00 -16.45
N LEU A 100 -10.12 -8.33 -15.70
CA LEU A 100 -9.96 -7.88 -14.32
C LEU A 100 -9.83 -6.36 -14.24
N ARG A 101 -9.05 -5.72 -15.12
CA ARG A 101 -8.95 -4.25 -15.21
C ARG A 101 -10.28 -3.60 -15.58
N HIS A 102 -11.07 -4.25 -16.45
CA HIS A 102 -12.40 -3.75 -16.80
C HIS A 102 -13.29 -3.62 -15.56
N PHE A 103 -13.34 -4.65 -14.70
CA PHE A 103 -14.11 -4.59 -13.46
C PHE A 103 -13.49 -3.61 -12.44
N GLY A 104 -12.19 -3.41 -12.47
CA GLY A 104 -11.54 -2.37 -11.69
C GLY A 104 -12.09 -0.97 -11.94
N LYS A 105 -12.52 -0.66 -13.18
CA LYS A 105 -13.15 0.63 -13.53
C LYS A 105 -14.49 0.87 -12.84
N MET A 106 -15.15 -0.19 -12.37
CA MET A 106 -16.45 -0.11 -11.71
C MET A 106 -16.36 0.14 -10.21
N VAL A 107 -15.15 0.07 -9.63
CA VAL A 107 -14.95 0.25 -8.21
C VAL A 107 -15.35 1.67 -7.80
N GLN A 108 -16.16 1.74 -6.75
CA GLN A 108 -16.56 2.98 -6.10
C GLN A 108 -15.65 3.27 -4.90
N PHE A 109 -15.49 4.52 -4.57
CA PHE A 109 -14.59 4.95 -3.50
C PHE A 109 -15.36 5.62 -2.37
N PHE A 110 -14.74 5.63 -1.19
CA PHE A 110 -15.23 6.44 -0.09
C PHE A 110 -15.18 7.94 -0.40
N PRO A 111 -15.95 8.77 0.33
CA PRO A 111 -16.00 10.21 0.11
C PRO A 111 -14.60 10.84 0.12
N GLY A 112 -14.30 11.64 -0.89
CA GLY A 112 -13.07 12.42 -1.01
C GLY A 112 -11.85 11.67 -1.55
N VAL A 113 -11.87 10.35 -1.73
CA VAL A 113 -10.70 9.55 -2.18
C VAL A 113 -10.14 10.04 -3.51
N ILE A 114 -10.99 10.40 -4.48
CA ILE A 114 -10.54 10.85 -5.81
C ILE A 114 -9.66 12.10 -5.71
N ASP A 115 -9.97 13.02 -4.81
CA ASP A 115 -9.24 14.29 -4.66
C ASP A 115 -8.13 14.21 -3.60
N TRP A 116 -8.11 13.16 -2.79
CA TRP A 116 -7.22 12.99 -1.65
C TRP A 116 -5.75 13.15 -2.02
N PHE A 117 -5.33 12.44 -3.06
CA PHE A 117 -3.93 12.38 -3.49
C PHE A 117 -3.41 13.76 -3.89
N ASN A 118 -4.16 14.45 -4.74
CA ASN A 118 -3.81 15.81 -5.19
C ASN A 118 -3.72 16.79 -4.03
N LYS A 119 -4.65 16.73 -3.07
CA LYS A 119 -4.68 17.63 -1.90
C LYS A 119 -3.50 17.37 -0.96
N ILE A 120 -3.19 16.11 -0.68
CA ILE A 120 -2.05 15.74 0.16
C ILE A 120 -0.73 16.10 -0.53
N ASN A 121 -0.59 15.80 -1.83
CA ASN A 121 0.60 16.13 -2.61
C ASN A 121 0.86 17.65 -2.65
N ALA A 122 -0.19 18.44 -2.87
CA ALA A 122 -0.10 19.90 -2.87
C ALA A 122 0.37 20.43 -1.49
N TYR A 123 -0.24 19.94 -0.42
CA TYR A 123 0.16 20.32 0.95
C TYR A 123 1.62 19.93 1.26
N ALA A 124 2.00 18.70 0.94
CA ALA A 124 3.37 18.20 1.17
C ALA A 124 4.40 19.02 0.40
N THR A 125 4.12 19.36 -0.88
CA THR A 125 4.98 20.23 -1.69
C THR A 125 5.15 21.61 -1.05
N GLN A 126 4.05 22.20 -0.53
CA GLN A 126 4.09 23.52 0.13
C GLN A 126 5.03 23.52 1.36
N ILE A 127 5.08 22.44 2.12
CA ILE A 127 5.94 22.33 3.31
C ILE A 127 7.32 21.71 3.02
N GLY A 128 7.64 21.42 1.75
CA GLY A 128 8.94 20.85 1.33
C GLY A 128 9.11 19.39 1.71
N ILE A 129 8.10 18.56 1.45
CA ILE A 129 8.10 17.10 1.57
C ILE A 129 7.71 16.49 0.22
N GLU A 130 8.33 15.37 -0.17
CA GLU A 130 7.85 14.50 -1.24
C GLU A 130 6.96 13.41 -0.64
N VAL A 131 5.73 13.27 -1.13
CA VAL A 131 4.84 12.16 -0.75
C VAL A 131 4.78 11.15 -1.88
N LYS A 132 4.85 9.85 -1.53
CA LYS A 132 4.63 8.73 -2.45
C LYS A 132 3.54 7.83 -1.89
N HIS A 133 2.61 7.45 -2.76
CA HIS A 133 1.47 6.62 -2.41
C HIS A 133 1.69 5.18 -2.85
N TYR A 134 1.30 4.22 -2.00
CA TYR A 134 1.48 2.78 -2.24
C TYR A 134 0.21 2.02 -1.88
N ILE A 135 -0.12 1.01 -2.67
CA ILE A 135 -1.12 -0.01 -2.28
C ILE A 135 -0.41 -1.22 -1.67
N ASN A 136 -0.99 -1.74 -0.58
CA ASN A 136 -0.59 -2.98 0.07
C ASN A 136 -1.85 -3.80 0.45
N SER A 137 -2.41 -4.51 -0.52
CA SER A 137 -3.74 -5.10 -0.46
C SER A 137 -3.75 -6.61 -0.67
N SER A 138 -4.72 -7.29 -0.06
CA SER A 138 -5.07 -8.68 -0.35
C SER A 138 -5.99 -8.83 -1.58
N GLY A 139 -6.44 -7.72 -2.17
CA GLY A 139 -7.23 -7.69 -3.39
C GLY A 139 -6.43 -8.01 -4.65
N VAL A 140 -7.09 -8.01 -5.80
CA VAL A 140 -6.52 -8.36 -7.10
C VAL A 140 -5.85 -7.14 -7.73
N LYS A 141 -4.55 -7.25 -8.00
CA LYS A 141 -3.72 -6.16 -8.54
C LYS A 141 -4.28 -5.57 -9.83
N GLU A 142 -4.69 -6.42 -10.75
CA GLU A 142 -5.22 -6.02 -12.05
C GLU A 142 -6.51 -5.19 -11.90
N MET A 143 -7.33 -5.47 -10.88
CA MET A 143 -8.51 -4.63 -10.60
C MET A 143 -8.09 -3.26 -10.04
N VAL A 144 -7.10 -3.21 -9.15
CA VAL A 144 -6.54 -1.93 -8.68
C VAL A 144 -5.93 -1.15 -9.84
N GLU A 145 -5.18 -1.81 -10.74
CA GLU A 145 -4.62 -1.17 -11.95
C GLU A 145 -5.68 -0.61 -12.90
N GLY A 146 -6.89 -1.17 -12.87
CA GLY A 146 -8.02 -0.71 -13.70
C GLY A 146 -8.80 0.45 -13.10
N CYS A 147 -8.66 0.75 -11.82
CA CYS A 147 -9.48 1.75 -11.14
C CYS A 147 -9.06 3.20 -11.44
N ALA A 148 -9.94 4.15 -11.16
CA ALA A 148 -9.75 5.56 -11.51
C ALA A 148 -8.53 6.22 -10.85
N ILE A 149 -8.08 5.71 -9.70
CA ILE A 149 -6.95 6.26 -8.92
C ILE A 149 -5.64 5.48 -9.12
N ALA A 150 -5.58 4.51 -10.04
CA ALA A 150 -4.41 3.65 -10.22
C ALA A 150 -3.11 4.42 -10.51
N HIS A 151 -3.22 5.54 -11.20
CA HIS A 151 -2.10 6.40 -11.61
C HIS A 151 -1.47 7.18 -10.45
N GLU A 152 -2.12 7.24 -9.29
CA GLU A 152 -1.62 7.93 -8.10
C GLU A 152 -0.57 7.11 -7.34
N PHE A 153 -0.45 5.81 -7.63
CA PHE A 153 0.41 4.92 -6.86
C PHE A 153 1.78 4.73 -7.50
N GLU A 154 2.83 4.97 -6.72
CA GLU A 154 4.23 4.64 -7.06
C GLU A 154 4.39 3.14 -7.29
N GLN A 155 3.70 2.30 -6.49
CA GLN A 155 3.67 0.86 -6.61
C GLN A 155 2.41 0.25 -6.01
N ILE A 156 1.88 -0.78 -6.68
CA ILE A 156 0.75 -1.58 -6.22
C ILE A 156 1.26 -2.97 -5.83
N TYR A 157 1.30 -3.24 -4.53
CA TYR A 157 1.55 -4.56 -3.97
C TYR A 157 0.22 -5.21 -3.64
N ALA A 158 -0.18 -6.18 -4.46
CA ALA A 158 -1.45 -6.90 -4.33
C ALA A 158 -1.35 -8.29 -4.95
N CYS A 159 -2.39 -9.11 -4.79
CA CYS A 159 -2.45 -10.44 -5.37
C CYS A 159 -2.51 -10.35 -6.90
N THR A 160 -1.80 -11.23 -7.59
CA THR A 160 -1.80 -11.28 -9.07
C THR A 160 -1.61 -12.71 -9.58
N TYR A 161 -1.92 -12.93 -10.85
CA TYR A 161 -1.80 -14.23 -11.51
C TYR A 161 -0.56 -14.32 -12.41
N LEU A 162 -0.10 -15.54 -12.66
CA LEU A 162 0.58 -15.85 -13.90
C LEU A 162 -0.48 -16.01 -15.02
N TYR A 163 -0.10 -15.61 -16.22
CA TYR A 163 -0.93 -15.71 -17.40
C TYR A 163 -0.25 -16.60 -18.42
N ASP A 164 -1.01 -17.46 -19.07
CA ASP A 164 -0.52 -18.34 -20.11
C ASP A 164 -0.28 -17.59 -21.44
N SER A 165 0.11 -18.33 -22.49
CA SER A 165 0.36 -17.78 -23.83
C SER A 165 -0.88 -17.17 -24.50
N ASN A 166 -2.09 -17.53 -24.05
CA ASN A 166 -3.34 -16.98 -24.53
C ASN A 166 -3.79 -15.75 -23.74
N GLY A 167 -3.06 -15.42 -22.65
CA GLY A 167 -3.39 -14.32 -21.74
C GLY A 167 -4.43 -14.69 -20.68
N ASP A 168 -4.70 -15.99 -20.48
CA ASP A 168 -5.59 -16.46 -19.42
C ASP A 168 -4.86 -16.65 -18.10
N ALA A 169 -5.48 -16.25 -17.00
CA ALA A 169 -4.95 -16.48 -15.66
C ALA A 169 -4.84 -17.99 -15.40
N CYS A 170 -3.65 -18.47 -15.04
CA CYS A 170 -3.40 -19.89 -14.84
C CYS A 170 -2.94 -20.25 -13.43
N TRP A 171 -2.34 -19.33 -12.69
CA TRP A 171 -1.84 -19.58 -11.34
C TRP A 171 -1.73 -18.31 -10.52
N PRO A 172 -2.09 -18.30 -9.21
CA PRO A 172 -1.80 -17.22 -8.30
C PRO A 172 -0.28 -17.05 -8.11
N SER A 173 0.32 -16.02 -8.72
CA SER A 173 1.77 -15.80 -8.65
C SER A 173 2.22 -15.02 -7.42
N VAL A 174 1.35 -14.14 -6.93
CA VAL A 174 1.54 -13.40 -5.69
C VAL A 174 0.27 -13.49 -4.88
N VAL A 175 0.39 -14.00 -3.65
CA VAL A 175 -0.70 -14.05 -2.67
C VAL A 175 -0.29 -13.19 -1.48
N VAL A 176 -1.06 -12.16 -1.20
CA VAL A 176 -0.79 -11.17 -0.14
C VAL A 176 -1.82 -11.36 0.97
N ASP A 177 -1.36 -11.87 2.11
CA ASP A 177 -2.18 -12.10 3.29
C ASP A 177 -1.45 -11.65 4.56
N TYR A 178 -2.16 -11.39 5.63
CA TYR A 178 -1.66 -11.12 6.99
C TYR A 178 -0.20 -10.62 7.06
N THR A 179 0.70 -11.48 7.57
CA THR A 179 2.12 -11.13 7.74
C THR A 179 2.87 -10.95 6.41
N LYS A 180 2.38 -11.50 5.30
CA LYS A 180 2.98 -11.22 3.98
C LYS A 180 2.82 -9.77 3.56
N LYS A 181 1.81 -9.05 4.06
CA LYS A 181 1.71 -7.59 3.88
C LYS A 181 2.95 -6.87 4.42
N THR A 182 3.54 -7.32 5.53
CA THR A 182 4.68 -6.64 6.15
C THR A 182 5.95 -6.64 5.28
N GLN A 183 6.16 -7.66 4.43
CA GLN A 183 7.32 -7.69 3.54
C GLN A 183 7.38 -6.46 2.62
N PHE A 184 6.23 -5.93 2.21
CA PHE A 184 6.18 -4.78 1.32
C PHE A 184 6.55 -3.48 2.02
N LEU A 185 6.36 -3.37 3.33
CA LEU A 185 6.87 -2.26 4.12
C LEU A 185 8.41 -2.21 4.06
N PHE A 186 9.06 -3.38 4.18
CA PHE A 186 10.53 -3.47 4.06
C PHE A 186 11.01 -3.20 2.63
N LYS A 187 10.23 -3.57 1.60
CA LYS A 187 10.53 -3.20 0.21
C LYS A 187 10.44 -1.69 0.00
N ILE A 188 9.38 -1.03 0.47
CA ILE A 188 9.23 0.43 0.44
C ILE A 188 10.40 1.10 1.19
N ASN A 189 10.71 0.60 2.39
CA ASN A 189 11.81 1.10 3.22
C ASN A 189 13.15 1.15 2.47
N LYS A 190 13.42 0.11 1.66
CA LYS A 190 14.67 -0.05 0.88
C LYS A 190 14.57 0.43 -0.57
N GLY A 191 13.45 1.00 -1.00
CA GLY A 191 13.24 1.46 -2.38
C GLY A 191 13.19 0.34 -3.41
N ILE A 192 12.73 -0.87 -3.02
CA ILE A 192 12.65 -2.04 -3.90
C ILE A 192 11.23 -2.13 -4.47
N ARG A 193 11.10 -1.99 -5.79
CA ARG A 193 9.80 -2.05 -6.47
C ARG A 193 9.40 -3.47 -6.86
N GLU A 194 10.35 -4.28 -7.30
CA GLU A 194 10.10 -5.60 -7.84
C GLU A 194 9.75 -6.61 -6.76
N VAL A 195 8.60 -7.27 -6.89
CA VAL A 195 8.19 -8.34 -5.97
C VAL A 195 9.18 -9.51 -6.02
N SER A 196 9.72 -9.81 -7.20
CA SER A 196 10.66 -10.91 -7.45
C SER A 196 12.06 -10.68 -6.89
N ASP A 197 12.41 -9.46 -6.49
CA ASP A 197 13.73 -9.18 -5.93
C ASP A 197 13.90 -9.81 -4.55
N ARG A 198 14.72 -10.85 -4.50
CA ARG A 198 15.03 -11.64 -3.31
C ARG A 198 16.38 -11.27 -2.68
N VAL A 199 17.22 -10.56 -3.43
CA VAL A 199 18.59 -10.26 -3.01
C VAL A 199 18.60 -8.96 -2.20
N ARG A 200 18.20 -7.86 -2.78
CA ARG A 200 18.24 -6.53 -2.14
C ARG A 200 17.39 -6.45 -0.86
N ILE A 201 16.32 -7.25 -0.77
CA ILE A 201 15.48 -7.26 0.44
C ILE A 201 16.25 -7.71 1.69
N ASN A 202 17.24 -8.58 1.52
CA ASN A 202 18.09 -9.12 2.60
C ASN A 202 19.39 -8.35 2.79
N GLU A 203 19.77 -7.45 1.89
CA GLU A 203 20.97 -6.62 2.05
C GLU A 203 20.82 -5.68 3.25
N PHE A 204 21.92 -5.51 3.98
CA PHE A 204 21.95 -4.52 5.04
C PHE A 204 22.05 -3.11 4.43
N VAL A 205 21.07 -2.27 4.75
CA VAL A 205 21.05 -0.85 4.39
C VAL A 205 21.03 -0.06 5.68
N PRO A 206 22.05 0.78 5.96
CA PRO A 206 22.05 1.67 7.11
C PRO A 206 20.78 2.53 7.17
N SER A 207 20.33 2.88 8.37
CA SER A 207 19.05 3.60 8.56
C SER A 207 19.00 4.94 7.85
N ASP A 208 20.11 5.67 7.85
CA ASP A 208 20.30 6.97 7.18
C ASP A 208 20.35 6.89 5.65
N GLN A 209 20.60 5.71 5.10
CA GLN A 209 20.62 5.46 3.64
C GLN A 209 19.32 4.86 3.10
N ARG A 210 18.33 4.63 3.96
CA ARG A 210 17.03 4.09 3.52
C ARG A 210 16.20 5.17 2.86
N PRO A 211 15.68 4.95 1.63
CA PRO A 211 14.86 5.93 0.92
C PRO A 211 13.64 6.40 1.71
N VAL A 212 12.95 5.45 2.38
CA VAL A 212 11.81 5.76 3.25
C VAL A 212 11.96 5.01 4.57
N PRO A 213 12.58 5.62 5.61
CA PRO A 213 12.59 5.07 6.97
C PRO A 213 11.19 4.89 7.52
N PHE A 214 11.01 3.95 8.46
CA PHE A 214 9.68 3.64 9.02
C PHE A 214 9.03 4.86 9.69
N GLU A 215 9.79 5.75 10.28
CA GLU A 215 9.35 7.00 10.91
C GLU A 215 8.66 7.94 9.90
N ARG A 216 8.93 7.75 8.61
CA ARG A 216 8.32 8.48 7.49
C ARG A 216 7.26 7.66 6.74
N MET A 217 6.70 6.65 7.39
CA MET A 217 5.59 5.85 6.83
C MET A 217 4.29 6.12 7.57
N ILE A 218 3.21 6.22 6.81
CA ILE A 218 1.84 6.32 7.31
C ILE A 218 1.04 5.18 6.67
N TYR A 219 0.45 4.29 7.48
CA TYR A 219 -0.31 3.13 7.02
C TYR A 219 -1.80 3.29 7.31
N PHE A 220 -2.64 2.97 6.34
CA PHE A 220 -4.09 2.98 6.44
C PHE A 220 -4.63 1.59 6.14
N GLY A 221 -5.46 1.06 7.04
CA GLY A 221 -6.11 -0.23 6.84
C GLY A 221 -7.38 -0.35 7.69
N ASP A 222 -8.27 -1.26 7.34
CA ASP A 222 -9.58 -1.42 7.96
C ASP A 222 -9.76 -2.74 8.71
N GLY A 223 -8.83 -3.69 8.53
CA GLY A 223 -9.05 -5.08 8.89
C GLY A 223 -7.95 -5.73 9.72
N GLU A 224 -8.25 -6.97 10.12
CA GLU A 224 -7.32 -7.80 10.88
C GLU A 224 -6.05 -8.13 10.10
N THR A 225 -6.16 -8.21 8.77
CA THR A 225 -5.02 -8.47 7.88
C THR A 225 -3.97 -7.35 7.89
N ASP A 226 -4.37 -6.14 8.30
CA ASP A 226 -3.50 -4.95 8.36
C ASP A 226 -2.78 -4.79 9.70
N VAL A 227 -3.28 -5.44 10.74
CA VAL A 227 -2.75 -5.29 12.09
C VAL A 227 -1.24 -5.53 12.19
N PRO A 228 -0.64 -6.55 11.53
CA PRO A 228 0.81 -6.72 11.52
C PRO A 228 1.55 -5.50 10.95
N CYS A 229 1.04 -4.90 9.86
CA CYS A 229 1.61 -3.70 9.25
C CYS A 229 1.48 -2.49 10.17
N MET A 230 0.29 -2.25 10.70
CA MET A 230 0.00 -1.14 11.61
C MET A 230 0.93 -1.15 12.84
N ARG A 231 1.08 -2.34 13.44
CA ARG A 231 1.98 -2.53 14.60
C ARG A 231 3.44 -2.33 14.24
N THR A 232 3.89 -2.89 13.10
CA THR A 232 5.27 -2.74 12.65
C THR A 232 5.63 -1.28 12.43
N ILE A 233 4.79 -0.52 11.74
CA ILE A 233 5.01 0.90 11.49
C ILE A 233 5.01 1.69 12.80
N LYS A 234 3.99 1.51 13.65
CA LYS A 234 3.90 2.19 14.94
C LYS A 234 5.11 1.90 15.84
N ALA A 235 5.52 0.63 15.93
CA ALA A 235 6.66 0.21 16.76
C ALA A 235 8.00 0.79 16.29
N ASN A 236 8.10 1.17 15.02
CA ASN A 236 9.28 1.77 14.42
C ASN A 236 9.15 3.30 14.19
N GLY A 237 8.28 3.98 14.95
CA GLY A 237 8.18 5.44 14.95
C GLY A 237 7.30 6.06 13.87
N GLY A 238 6.74 5.27 12.97
CA GLY A 238 5.76 5.72 11.98
C GLY A 238 4.34 5.79 12.53
N HIS A 239 3.37 6.05 11.67
CA HIS A 239 1.98 6.28 12.07
C HIS A 239 1.03 5.32 11.37
N SER A 240 0.00 4.86 12.07
CA SER A 240 -1.00 3.92 11.53
C SER A 240 -2.42 4.32 11.89
N PHE A 241 -3.32 4.13 10.92
CA PHE A 241 -4.74 4.42 11.01
C PHE A 241 -5.54 3.14 10.87
N ALA A 242 -6.43 2.86 11.84
CA ALA A 242 -7.53 1.93 11.67
C ALA A 242 -8.71 2.70 11.06
N VAL A 243 -8.99 2.45 9.79
CA VAL A 243 -10.04 3.11 9.02
C VAL A 243 -11.34 2.32 9.19
N TYR A 244 -12.49 3.00 9.26
CA TYR A 244 -13.79 2.33 9.34
C TYR A 244 -14.85 3.01 8.46
N GLY A 245 -15.51 2.19 7.63
CA GLY A 245 -16.63 2.63 6.77
C GLY A 245 -18.01 2.36 7.35
N ASN A 246 -18.13 1.64 8.50
CA ASN A 246 -19.39 1.30 9.14
C ASN A 246 -19.20 1.02 10.63
N ASP A 247 -20.32 0.88 11.38
CA ASP A 247 -20.31 0.70 12.83
C ASP A 247 -19.62 -0.60 13.29
N LYS A 248 -19.69 -1.68 12.52
CA LYS A 248 -18.98 -2.93 12.84
C LYS A 248 -17.47 -2.72 12.82
N LYS A 249 -16.97 -2.09 11.75
CA LYS A 249 -15.54 -1.75 11.61
C LYS A 249 -15.10 -0.69 12.61
N ARG A 250 -16.00 0.26 12.97
CA ARG A 250 -15.73 1.25 14.01
C ARG A 250 -15.41 0.61 15.35
N LYS A 251 -16.15 -0.42 15.75
CA LYS A 251 -15.87 -1.16 17.01
C LYS A 251 -14.47 -1.78 16.99
N LEU A 252 -14.10 -2.45 15.90
CA LEU A 252 -12.77 -3.02 15.71
C LEU A 252 -11.68 -1.94 15.76
N ALA A 253 -11.86 -0.83 15.04
CA ALA A 253 -10.90 0.27 15.01
C ALA A 253 -10.67 0.88 16.41
N GLN A 254 -11.75 1.08 17.18
CA GLN A 254 -11.67 1.56 18.56
C GLN A 254 -11.00 0.56 19.49
N GLN A 255 -11.25 -0.73 19.32
CA GLN A 255 -10.55 -1.78 20.05
C GLN A 255 -9.05 -1.75 19.77
N LEU A 256 -8.63 -1.71 18.49
CA LEU A 256 -7.22 -1.62 18.11
C LEU A 256 -6.53 -0.38 18.68
N LEU A 257 -7.24 0.74 18.75
CA LEU A 257 -6.74 1.97 19.36
C LEU A 257 -6.58 1.80 20.88
N SER A 258 -7.58 1.27 21.58
CA SER A 258 -7.53 1.05 23.03
C SER A 258 -6.47 0.03 23.46
N GLU A 259 -6.22 -0.98 22.61
CA GLU A 259 -5.13 -1.96 22.79
C GLU A 259 -3.75 -1.39 22.45
N GLY A 260 -3.66 -0.15 22.00
CA GLY A 260 -2.39 0.49 21.62
C GLY A 260 -1.75 -0.07 20.34
N ARG A 261 -2.52 -0.77 19.51
CA ARG A 261 -2.04 -1.43 18.27
C ARG A 261 -1.95 -0.47 17.08
N VAL A 262 -2.70 0.63 17.11
CA VAL A 262 -2.68 1.70 16.09
C VAL A 262 -2.48 3.06 16.76
N ASN A 263 -2.19 4.10 15.97
CA ASN A 263 -2.10 5.47 16.47
C ASN A 263 -3.45 6.18 16.44
N PHE A 264 -4.25 5.92 15.40
CA PHE A 264 -5.52 6.62 15.16
C PHE A 264 -6.61 5.64 14.70
N ALA A 265 -7.87 6.00 14.99
CA ALA A 265 -9.06 5.30 14.48
C ALA A 265 -9.99 6.35 13.87
N CYS A 266 -10.13 6.37 12.55
CA CYS A 266 -10.87 7.41 11.82
C CYS A 266 -11.92 6.80 10.88
N ALA A 267 -13.01 7.54 10.66
CA ALA A 267 -13.97 7.22 9.61
C ALA A 267 -13.29 7.26 8.22
N ALA A 268 -13.79 6.47 7.28
CA ALA A 268 -13.35 6.47 5.87
C ALA A 268 -13.87 7.72 5.13
N ASP A 269 -13.48 8.88 5.63
CA ASP A 269 -13.78 10.21 5.10
C ASP A 269 -12.47 10.90 4.71
N TYR A 270 -12.20 10.92 3.41
CA TYR A 270 -11.01 11.50 2.78
C TYR A 270 -11.24 12.95 2.30
N THR A 271 -12.37 13.55 2.65
CA THR A 271 -12.67 14.93 2.30
C THR A 271 -11.73 15.89 3.04
N GLU A 272 -11.68 17.13 2.57
CA GLU A 272 -10.84 18.16 3.18
C GLU A 272 -11.24 18.49 4.62
N GLN A 273 -12.52 18.32 4.96
CA GLN A 273 -13.07 18.52 6.29
C GLN A 273 -12.97 17.28 7.19
N GLY A 274 -12.58 16.12 6.60
CA GLY A 274 -12.43 14.86 7.32
C GLY A 274 -11.31 14.92 8.36
N GLU A 275 -11.54 14.26 9.50
CA GLU A 275 -10.57 14.18 10.60
C GLU A 275 -9.23 13.62 10.12
N MET A 276 -9.26 12.63 9.21
CA MET A 276 -8.06 11.98 8.66
C MET A 276 -7.16 12.98 7.92
N MET A 277 -7.74 13.90 7.12
CA MET A 277 -6.98 14.96 6.43
C MET A 277 -6.23 15.85 7.41
N VAL A 278 -6.89 16.27 8.48
CA VAL A 278 -6.30 17.13 9.51
C VAL A 278 -5.13 16.43 10.22
N ILE A 279 -5.33 15.15 10.58
CA ILE A 279 -4.30 14.38 11.29
C ILE A 279 -3.10 14.14 10.37
N VAL A 280 -3.32 13.74 9.11
CA VAL A 280 -2.22 13.48 8.16
C VAL A 280 -1.39 14.73 7.91
N LYS A 281 -2.02 15.90 7.74
CA LYS A 281 -1.28 17.17 7.61
C LYS A 281 -0.39 17.43 8.83
N ARG A 282 -0.89 17.23 10.05
CA ARG A 282 -0.09 17.38 11.29
C ARG A 282 1.07 16.38 11.38
N ILE A 283 0.87 15.14 10.90
CA ILE A 283 1.96 14.15 10.85
C ILE A 283 3.03 14.60 9.86
N LEU A 284 2.65 15.12 8.69
CA LEU A 284 3.59 15.66 7.70
C LEU A 284 4.38 16.85 8.28
N ASP A 285 3.71 17.77 9.00
CA ASP A 285 4.38 18.88 9.70
C ASP A 285 5.40 18.39 10.71
N LYS A 286 5.03 17.38 11.52
CA LYS A 286 5.93 16.75 12.49
C LYS A 286 7.13 16.12 11.79
N ILE A 287 6.92 15.33 10.75
CA ILE A 287 8.01 14.69 9.98
C ILE A 287 8.95 15.74 9.40
N LYS A 288 8.40 16.88 8.89
CA LYS A 288 9.21 17.99 8.39
C LYS A 288 10.05 18.61 9.48
N ALA A 289 9.48 18.87 10.65
CA ALA A 289 10.21 19.43 11.78
C ALA A 289 11.34 18.50 12.26
N ASP A 290 11.03 17.20 12.44
CA ASP A 290 12.01 16.19 12.85
C ASP A 290 13.16 16.07 11.82
N TYR A 291 12.83 16.06 10.53
CA TYR A 291 13.84 16.03 9.46
C TYR A 291 14.74 17.27 9.49
N THR A 292 14.16 18.45 9.68
CA THR A 292 14.93 19.71 9.73
C THR A 292 15.88 19.75 10.93
N LEU A 293 15.46 19.21 12.08
CA LEU A 293 16.29 19.14 13.29
C LEU A 293 17.42 18.09 13.19
N SER A 294 17.31 17.13 12.29
CA SER A 294 18.30 16.07 12.07
C SER A 294 19.40 16.44 11.06
N GLN A 295 19.30 17.59 10.39
CA GLN A 295 20.31 18.11 9.46
C GLN A 295 21.34 18.98 10.17
#